data_a2ee76fef2167ca2b3a1975f23687ae3
#
_entry.id   a2ee76fef2167ca2b3a1975f23687ae3
#
_cell.length_a   1.000
_cell.length_b   1.000
_cell.length_c   1.000
_cell.angle_alpha   90.00
_cell.angle_beta   90.00
_cell.angle_gamma   90.00
#
_symmetry.space_group_name_H-M   'P 1'
#
loop_
_entity.id
_entity.type
_entity.pdbx_description
1 polymer ?
#
loop_
_entity_poly.entity_id
_entity_poly.type
_entity_poly.pdbx_seq_one_letter_code
_entity_poly.pdbx_strand_id
1 'polypeptide(L)'
;MKRIKNSIALGAILLMLSPNVKAQTVKSPDGNVVLTFALKEGGVPTYTLDYKHKPVIKQSELGLELKRDKHASKGMNETDLLAGFNETSHKVSTFDETWKPVWGETATIRNHYNELEVDLNQPSSKRNIVIRFLVYNDGMGLRY
;
A
#
# COMPACT_ATOMS: atom_id res chain seq x y z
N MET A 1 -50.81 48.49 -5.15
CA MET A 1 -49.38 48.38 -4.93
C MET A 1 -49.05 46.98 -4.35
N LYS A 2 -48.55 45.99 -5.16
CA LYS A 2 -48.21 44.67 -4.71
C LYS A 2 -46.69 44.66 -4.40
N ARG A 3 -46.34 44.37 -3.15
CA ARG A 3 -44.92 44.18 -2.73
C ARG A 3 -44.47 42.77 -3.07
N ILE A 4 -43.50 42.65 -3.96
CA ILE A 4 -42.82 41.40 -4.28
C ILE A 4 -41.75 41.16 -3.18
N LYS A 5 -41.90 40.09 -2.42
CA LYS A 5 -40.88 39.61 -1.47
C LYS A 5 -39.91 38.72 -2.22
N ASN A 6 -38.67 39.18 -2.46
CA ASN A 6 -37.58 38.38 -2.98
C ASN A 6 -37.00 37.55 -1.83
N SER A 7 -37.24 36.23 -1.85
CA SER A 7 -36.55 35.28 -0.97
C SER A 7 -35.26 34.84 -1.67
N ILE A 8 -34.15 35.32 -1.16
CA ILE A 8 -32.81 34.82 -1.57
C ILE A 8 -32.57 33.52 -0.83
N ALA A 9 -32.63 32.39 -1.52
CA ALA A 9 -32.23 31.11 -0.98
C ALA A 9 -30.69 31.03 -1.00
N LEU A 10 -30.09 31.13 0.18
CA LEU A 10 -28.65 30.95 0.39
C LEU A 10 -28.34 29.46 0.34
N GLY A 11 -27.92 28.95 -0.84
CA GLY A 11 -27.47 27.58 -1.01
C GLY A 11 -26.09 27.40 -0.36
N ALA A 12 -26.04 26.71 0.77
CA ALA A 12 -24.80 26.29 1.38
C ALA A 12 -24.14 25.20 0.52
N ILE A 13 -23.08 25.55 -0.21
CA ILE A 13 -22.21 24.58 -0.89
C ILE A 13 -21.35 23.92 0.19
N LEU A 14 -21.72 22.68 0.56
CA LEU A 14 -20.92 21.83 1.44
C LEU A 14 -19.73 21.31 0.62
N LEU A 15 -18.57 21.96 0.75
CA LEU A 15 -17.31 21.43 0.21
C LEU A 15 -16.98 20.15 0.98
N MET A 16 -17.20 18.99 0.35
CA MET A 16 -16.71 17.72 0.82
C MET A 16 -15.18 17.71 0.67
N LEU A 17 -14.44 17.99 1.76
CA LEU A 17 -13.01 17.69 1.83
C LEU A 17 -12.87 16.17 1.83
N SER A 18 -12.61 15.59 0.66
CA SER A 18 -12.15 14.20 0.57
C SER A 18 -10.78 14.12 1.21
N PRO A 19 -10.55 13.20 2.18
CA PRO A 19 -9.23 12.98 2.73
C PRO A 19 -8.29 12.60 1.58
N ASN A 20 -7.17 13.31 1.47
CA ASN A 20 -6.16 13.10 0.43
C ASN A 20 -5.38 11.81 0.79
N VAL A 21 -5.96 10.65 0.47
CA VAL A 21 -5.28 9.36 0.64
C VAL A 21 -4.16 9.32 -0.38
N LYS A 22 -2.91 9.44 0.07
CA LYS A 22 -1.75 9.23 -0.79
C LYS A 22 -1.68 7.76 -1.15
N ALA A 23 -1.95 7.43 -2.40
CA ALA A 23 -1.84 6.09 -2.93
C ALA A 23 -0.56 5.96 -3.78
N GLN A 24 0.20 4.88 -3.57
CA GLN A 24 1.40 4.55 -4.31
C GLN A 24 1.07 3.41 -5.28
N THR A 25 1.45 3.56 -6.55
CA THR A 25 1.13 2.57 -7.59
C THR A 25 2.39 2.09 -8.27
N VAL A 26 2.49 0.77 -8.46
CA VAL A 26 3.53 0.12 -9.25
C VAL A 26 2.89 -0.85 -10.23
N LYS A 27 3.46 -0.95 -11.44
CA LYS A 27 2.98 -1.84 -12.50
C LYS A 27 4.03 -2.91 -12.79
N SER A 28 3.58 -4.07 -13.29
CA SER A 28 4.49 -5.05 -13.89
C SER A 28 5.25 -4.48 -15.08
N PRO A 29 6.36 -5.10 -15.50
CA PRO A 29 7.13 -4.65 -16.65
C PRO A 29 6.30 -4.53 -17.94
N ASP A 30 5.31 -5.41 -18.15
CA ASP A 30 4.37 -5.35 -19.29
C ASP A 30 3.16 -4.43 -19.06
N GLY A 31 3.01 -3.86 -17.84
CA GLY A 31 1.93 -2.96 -17.46
C GLY A 31 0.57 -3.62 -17.18
N ASN A 32 0.45 -4.94 -17.31
CA ASN A 32 -0.82 -5.64 -17.15
C ASN A 32 -1.24 -5.85 -15.69
N VAL A 33 -0.27 -6.06 -14.79
CA VAL A 33 -0.51 -6.16 -13.34
C VAL A 33 -0.27 -4.78 -12.74
N VAL A 34 -1.23 -4.28 -11.98
CA VAL A 34 -1.18 -2.98 -11.31
C VAL A 34 -1.46 -3.18 -9.83
N LEU A 35 -0.48 -2.84 -9.00
CA LEU A 35 -0.62 -2.84 -7.55
C LEU A 35 -0.73 -1.40 -7.06
N THR A 36 -1.70 -1.16 -6.17
CA THR A 36 -1.86 0.12 -5.50
C THR A 36 -1.81 -0.09 -3.99
N PHE A 37 -0.87 0.59 -3.34
CA PHE A 37 -0.74 0.66 -1.88
C PHE A 37 -1.34 1.95 -1.37
N ALA A 38 -1.99 1.93 -0.21
CA ALA A 38 -2.48 3.12 0.48
C ALA A 38 -2.57 2.89 1.99
N LEU A 39 -2.44 3.97 2.75
CA LEU A 39 -2.81 3.99 4.16
C LEU A 39 -4.27 4.44 4.28
N LYS A 40 -5.13 3.59 4.88
CA LYS A 40 -6.49 3.97 5.30
C LYS A 40 -6.46 4.91 6.52
N GLU A 41 -7.63 5.44 6.85
CA GLU A 41 -7.87 6.14 8.11
C GLU A 41 -7.35 5.31 9.29
N GLY A 42 -6.70 5.98 10.24
CA GLY A 42 -6.02 5.30 11.35
C GLY A 42 -4.65 4.70 10.99
N GLY A 43 -4.11 4.96 9.79
CA GLY A 43 -2.79 4.49 9.38
C GLY A 43 -2.73 2.98 9.18
N VAL A 44 -3.80 2.38 8.64
CA VAL A 44 -3.84 0.93 8.32
C VAL A 44 -3.29 0.71 6.92
N PRO A 45 -2.20 -0.07 6.74
CA PRO A 45 -1.66 -0.36 5.43
C PRO A 45 -2.61 -1.26 4.63
N THR A 46 -2.86 -0.90 3.39
CA THR A 46 -3.74 -1.67 2.50
C THR A 46 -3.18 -1.72 1.10
N TYR A 47 -3.60 -2.73 0.33
CA TYR A 47 -3.26 -2.83 -1.09
C TYR A 47 -4.41 -3.40 -1.91
N THR A 48 -4.36 -3.11 -3.21
CA THR A 48 -5.20 -3.72 -4.25
C THR A 48 -4.32 -4.26 -5.36
N LEU A 49 -4.83 -5.23 -6.11
CA LEU A 49 -4.16 -5.76 -7.30
C LEU A 49 -5.16 -5.89 -8.44
N ASP A 50 -4.84 -5.30 -9.57
CA ASP A 50 -5.59 -5.41 -10.81
C ASP A 50 -4.76 -6.14 -11.87
N TYR A 51 -5.43 -6.95 -12.71
CA TYR A 51 -4.85 -7.56 -13.91
C TYR A 51 -5.68 -7.19 -15.13
N LYS A 52 -5.06 -6.52 -16.10
CA LYS A 52 -5.73 -6.03 -17.33
C LYS A 52 -7.03 -5.26 -17.00
N HIS A 53 -6.93 -4.33 -16.04
CA HIS A 53 -8.04 -3.49 -15.53
C HIS A 53 -9.17 -4.26 -14.84
N LYS A 54 -8.96 -5.52 -14.44
CA LYS A 54 -9.92 -6.30 -13.65
C LYS A 54 -9.35 -6.53 -12.26
N PRO A 55 -10.14 -6.28 -11.19
CA PRO A 55 -9.67 -6.50 -9.84
C PRO A 55 -9.45 -7.99 -9.57
N VAL A 56 -8.22 -8.33 -9.14
CA VAL A 56 -7.82 -9.68 -8.70
C VAL A 56 -7.83 -9.74 -7.18
N ILE A 57 -7.25 -8.71 -6.54
CA ILE A 57 -7.29 -8.55 -5.08
C ILE A 57 -7.98 -7.23 -4.79
N LYS A 58 -9.14 -7.31 -4.13
CA LYS A 58 -9.83 -6.14 -3.58
C LYS A 58 -9.01 -5.57 -2.42
N GLN A 59 -9.37 -4.37 -1.95
CA GLN A 59 -8.66 -3.73 -0.86
C GLN A 59 -8.51 -4.66 0.34
N SER A 60 -7.26 -5.05 0.61
CA SER A 60 -6.86 -5.96 1.66
C SER A 60 -5.91 -5.28 2.62
N GLU A 61 -6.07 -5.54 3.90
CA GLU A 61 -5.23 -4.96 4.96
C GLU A 61 -3.95 -5.77 5.13
N LEU A 62 -2.88 -5.06 5.50
CA LEU A 62 -1.57 -5.62 5.77
C LEU A 62 -1.17 -5.32 7.21
N GLY A 63 -0.34 -6.19 7.77
CA GLY A 63 0.20 -6.00 9.11
C GLY A 63 0.78 -7.26 9.70
N LEU A 64 1.32 -7.12 10.90
CA LEU A 64 1.92 -8.22 11.64
C LEU A 64 1.39 -8.22 13.07
N GLU A 65 0.79 -9.34 13.47
CA GLU A 65 0.52 -9.64 14.88
C GLU A 65 1.80 -10.15 15.53
N LEU A 66 2.21 -9.51 16.60
CA LEU A 66 3.46 -9.83 17.27
C LEU A 66 3.23 -10.75 18.45
N LYS A 67 4.06 -11.80 18.56
CA LYS A 67 4.08 -12.63 19.76
C LYS A 67 4.51 -11.79 20.96
N ARG A 68 3.70 -11.79 22.02
CA ARG A 68 4.06 -11.10 23.26
C ARG A 68 5.29 -11.73 23.91
N ASP A 69 6.31 -10.93 24.13
CA ASP A 69 7.49 -11.33 24.88
C ASP A 69 7.27 -11.00 26.37
N LYS A 70 7.30 -12.01 27.22
CA LYS A 70 7.11 -11.86 28.67
C LYS A 70 8.23 -11.04 29.34
N HIS A 71 9.36 -10.89 28.67
CA HIS A 71 10.55 -10.18 29.18
C HIS A 71 10.74 -8.78 28.58
N ALA A 72 9.87 -8.35 27.66
CA ALA A 72 9.99 -7.02 27.09
C ALA A 72 9.54 -5.93 28.06
N SER A 73 10.17 -4.80 27.98
CA SER A 73 9.79 -3.61 28.75
C SER A 73 8.34 -3.22 28.49
N LYS A 74 7.63 -2.85 29.54
CA LYS A 74 6.25 -2.40 29.49
C LYS A 74 6.07 -1.32 28.41
N GLY A 75 5.14 -1.52 27.48
CA GLY A 75 4.85 -0.61 26.37
C GLY A 75 5.48 -0.96 25.02
N MET A 76 6.50 -1.85 24.94
CA MET A 76 7.07 -2.29 23.67
C MET A 76 6.32 -3.45 23.00
N ASN A 77 5.56 -4.22 23.78
CA ASN A 77 4.89 -5.45 23.31
C ASN A 77 3.37 -5.36 23.22
N GLU A 78 2.81 -4.18 23.49
CA GLU A 78 1.36 -4.03 23.54
C GLU A 78 0.76 -3.63 22.19
N THR A 79 1.61 -3.29 21.20
CA THR A 79 1.14 -2.75 19.93
C THR A 79 1.57 -3.64 18.77
N ASP A 80 0.61 -4.30 18.17
CA ASP A 80 0.80 -5.00 16.90
C ASP A 80 1.10 -4.00 15.77
N LEU A 81 1.76 -4.48 14.72
CA LEU A 81 2.04 -3.69 13.54
C LEU A 81 0.89 -3.79 12.53
N LEU A 82 -0.33 -3.39 12.97
CA LEU A 82 -1.57 -3.47 12.18
C LEU A 82 -2.06 -2.09 11.73
N ALA A 83 -1.85 -1.04 12.55
CA ALA A 83 -2.39 0.29 12.33
C ALA A 83 -1.49 1.37 12.94
N GLY A 84 -1.87 2.64 12.80
CA GLY A 84 -1.15 3.77 13.38
C GLY A 84 0.13 4.12 12.63
N PHE A 85 0.24 3.72 11.37
CA PHE A 85 1.42 4.01 10.56
C PHE A 85 1.33 5.37 9.87
N ASN A 86 2.49 5.99 9.72
CA ASN A 86 2.74 7.09 8.81
C ASN A 86 3.74 6.62 7.74
N GLU A 87 3.47 6.94 6.47
CA GLU A 87 4.44 6.75 5.40
C GLU A 87 5.54 7.80 5.54
N THR A 88 6.79 7.35 5.65
CA THR A 88 7.96 8.22 5.74
C THR A 88 8.64 8.41 4.39
N SER A 89 8.69 7.37 3.59
CA SER A 89 9.20 7.41 2.22
C SER A 89 8.66 6.25 1.39
N HIS A 90 8.81 6.36 0.08
CA HIS A 90 8.62 5.23 -0.84
C HIS A 90 9.59 5.34 -2.02
N LYS A 91 9.85 4.22 -2.65
CA LYS A 91 10.72 4.11 -3.82
C LYS A 91 10.17 3.09 -4.80
N VAL A 92 10.22 3.42 -6.09
CA VAL A 92 9.96 2.47 -7.18
C VAL A 92 11.27 2.17 -7.89
N SER A 93 11.53 0.90 -8.16
CA SER A 93 12.71 0.43 -8.88
C SER A 93 12.37 -0.73 -9.80
N THR A 94 13.24 -1.01 -10.76
CA THR A 94 13.12 -2.14 -11.70
C THR A 94 14.30 -3.07 -11.48
N PHE A 95 14.03 -4.38 -11.49
CA PHE A 95 15.04 -5.42 -11.44
C PHE A 95 14.88 -6.32 -12.67
N ASP A 96 15.98 -6.59 -13.37
CA ASP A 96 16.00 -7.46 -14.54
C ASP A 96 17.35 -8.21 -14.58
N GLU A 97 17.31 -9.48 -14.23
CA GLU A 97 18.46 -10.37 -14.20
C GLU A 97 18.14 -11.68 -14.89
N THR A 98 19.09 -12.20 -15.62
CA THR A 98 18.99 -13.51 -16.26
C THR A 98 20.16 -14.38 -15.79
N TRP A 99 19.85 -15.58 -15.29
CA TRP A 99 20.83 -16.53 -14.83
C TRP A 99 20.56 -17.94 -15.36
N LYS A 100 21.61 -18.77 -15.37
CA LYS A 100 21.53 -20.15 -15.81
C LYS A 100 21.66 -21.04 -14.57
N PRO A 101 20.65 -21.86 -14.24
CA PRO A 101 20.78 -22.83 -13.16
C PRO A 101 21.81 -23.92 -13.52
N VAL A 102 22.47 -24.44 -12.49
CA VAL A 102 23.48 -25.51 -12.68
C VAL A 102 22.80 -26.81 -13.17
N TRP A 103 21.54 -27.00 -12.77
CA TRP A 103 20.69 -28.13 -13.16
C TRP A 103 19.22 -27.72 -13.10
N GLY A 104 18.34 -28.40 -13.82
CA GLY A 104 16.90 -28.12 -13.90
C GLY A 104 16.35 -28.26 -15.31
N GLU A 105 15.04 -28.18 -15.43
CA GLU A 105 14.35 -28.32 -16.72
C GLU A 105 14.48 -27.05 -17.60
N THR A 106 14.72 -25.92 -16.99
CA THR A 106 14.83 -24.63 -17.68
C THR A 106 16.29 -24.19 -17.78
N ALA A 107 16.77 -24.01 -19.00
CA ALA A 107 18.17 -23.63 -19.26
C ALA A 107 18.50 -22.17 -18.84
N THR A 108 17.49 -21.32 -18.77
CA THR A 108 17.65 -19.88 -18.46
C THR A 108 16.45 -19.37 -17.68
N ILE A 109 16.67 -18.71 -16.58
CA ILE A 109 15.63 -18.09 -15.75
C ILE A 109 15.84 -16.58 -15.78
N ARG A 110 14.81 -15.84 -16.16
CA ARG A 110 14.77 -14.38 -16.08
C ARG A 110 13.96 -13.97 -14.86
N ASN A 111 14.57 -13.17 -13.99
CA ASN A 111 13.94 -12.54 -12.85
C ASN A 111 13.72 -11.05 -13.18
N HIS A 112 12.50 -10.69 -13.62
CA HIS A 112 12.19 -9.36 -14.09
C HIS A 112 10.91 -8.86 -13.42
N TYR A 113 11.03 -7.81 -12.60
CA TYR A 113 9.93 -7.20 -11.86
C TYR A 113 10.16 -5.71 -11.64
N ASN A 114 9.08 -4.99 -11.34
CA ASN A 114 9.14 -3.67 -10.74
C ASN A 114 8.84 -3.80 -9.24
N GLU A 115 9.60 -3.08 -8.41
CA GLU A 115 9.46 -3.09 -6.95
C GLU A 115 8.92 -1.75 -6.47
N LEU A 116 7.94 -1.79 -5.58
CA LEU A 116 7.55 -0.68 -4.73
C LEU A 116 8.00 -0.99 -3.30
N GLU A 117 8.91 -0.19 -2.77
CA GLU A 117 9.31 -0.19 -1.37
C GLU A 117 8.61 0.96 -0.66
N VAL A 118 7.97 0.68 0.48
CA VAL A 118 7.29 1.68 1.30
C VAL A 118 7.82 1.59 2.72
N ASP A 119 8.35 2.71 3.21
CA ASP A 119 8.83 2.86 4.58
C ASP A 119 7.72 3.43 5.45
N LEU A 120 7.39 2.71 6.51
CA LEU A 120 6.34 3.06 7.46
C LEU A 120 6.91 3.21 8.87
N ASN A 121 6.50 4.24 9.57
CA ASN A 121 6.78 4.46 10.99
C ASN A 121 5.50 4.36 11.80
N GLN A 122 5.54 3.61 12.91
CA GLN A 122 4.47 3.56 13.89
C GLN A 122 4.91 4.35 15.14
N PRO A 123 4.48 5.61 15.33
CA PRO A 123 4.96 6.47 16.42
C PRO A 123 4.68 5.93 17.81
N SER A 124 3.52 5.26 18.00
CA SER A 124 3.10 4.72 19.29
C SER A 124 4.06 3.67 19.86
N SER A 125 4.64 2.83 19.00
CA SER A 125 5.61 1.80 19.38
C SER A 125 7.06 2.17 19.08
N LYS A 126 7.31 3.30 18.39
CA LYS A 126 8.61 3.73 17.86
C LYS A 126 9.25 2.70 16.94
N ARG A 127 8.43 1.94 16.21
CA ARG A 127 8.87 0.89 15.29
C ARG A 127 8.74 1.35 13.84
N ASN A 128 9.65 0.85 13.02
CA ASN A 128 9.61 1.02 11.59
C ASN A 128 9.38 -0.34 10.92
N ILE A 129 8.67 -0.31 9.81
CA ILE A 129 8.49 -1.47 8.94
C ILE A 129 8.67 -1.03 7.50
N VAL A 130 9.33 -1.85 6.71
CA VAL A 130 9.44 -1.67 5.26
C VAL A 130 8.62 -2.76 4.60
N ILE A 131 7.70 -2.35 3.74
CA ILE A 131 6.91 -3.26 2.91
C ILE A 131 7.43 -3.18 1.49
N ARG A 132 7.78 -4.33 0.91
CA ARG A 132 8.23 -4.44 -0.48
C ARG A 132 7.26 -5.27 -1.28
N PHE A 133 6.78 -4.71 -2.38
CA PHE A 133 5.96 -5.36 -3.37
C PHE A 133 6.77 -5.57 -4.65
N LEU A 134 6.93 -6.83 -5.04
CA LEU A 134 7.61 -7.20 -6.28
C LEU A 134 6.54 -7.59 -7.29
N VAL A 135 6.38 -6.81 -8.34
CA VAL A 135 5.29 -6.97 -9.32
C VAL A 135 5.85 -7.51 -10.62
N TYR A 136 5.50 -8.78 -10.91
CA TYR A 136 5.86 -9.52 -12.10
C TYR A 136 4.74 -9.46 -13.14
N ASN A 137 4.99 -9.94 -14.36
CA ASN A 137 3.97 -10.00 -15.42
C ASN A 137 2.86 -11.03 -15.13
N ASP A 138 3.13 -11.99 -14.28
CA ASP A 138 2.25 -13.11 -13.93
C ASP A 138 1.79 -13.13 -12.47
N GLY A 139 2.21 -12.14 -11.68
CA GLY A 139 1.80 -12.05 -10.28
C GLY A 139 2.58 -11.05 -9.44
N MET A 140 2.51 -11.21 -8.13
CA MET A 140 3.22 -10.36 -7.19
C MET A 140 3.78 -11.15 -6.00
N GLY A 141 4.92 -10.69 -5.50
CA GLY A 141 5.47 -11.08 -4.21
C GLY A 141 5.36 -9.94 -3.20
N LEU A 142 5.23 -10.30 -1.93
CA LEU A 142 5.21 -9.34 -0.83
C LEU A 142 6.16 -9.81 0.26
N ARG A 143 6.90 -8.86 0.85
CA ARG A 143 7.72 -9.11 2.04
C ARG A 143 7.75 -7.91 2.97
N TYR A 144 7.82 -8.21 4.23
CA TYR A 144 8.11 -7.26 5.29
C TYR A 144 9.59 -7.29 5.65
#